data_0c341f01c503c1dca301d638913aca34
#
_entry.id   0c341f01c503c1dca301d638913aca34
#
_cell.length_a   1.000
_cell.length_b   1.000
_cell.length_c   1.000
_cell.angle_alpha   90.00
_cell.angle_beta   90.00
_cell.angle_gamma   90.00
#
_symmetry.space_group_name_H-M   'P 1'
#
loop_
_entity.id
_entity.type
_entity.pdbx_description
1 polymer ?
#
loop_
_entity_poly.entity_id
_entity_poly.type
_entity_poly.pdbx_seq_one_letter_code
_entity_poly.pdbx_strand_id
1 'polypeptide(L)'
;MSSPLRVVQWATGGVGKAAIECVLNHPQLELVGCWVHSADKNGRDVGEILGTETLGVAATSSMDEVLAVDADCVVYSPLIPNDDEVVAILRSAKNVVTPVGWVYPDLSNPAVAAIADAAVESGVTLHGSGIHPGGITERFPLMVSALSSAITHVRAEEFSDIRTYNAPDVVRHIMGFGGTPDEAIQGPMASLLENGFKMSVRMIADHMGFRIEPNIRTIQDIAVATSDIDYGPFTIKPGTVAARRFRWQALADGEPVITAAVNWLMGEDNLEPAWDFGGRGERFEVEVTGDPTVNLTFKGLQPPSIAEGLQRNPGVVATANHCVNAIPDVCAAEPGIKTYLDLPLFAGRPAPNVARTP
;
A
#
# COMPACT_ATOMS: atom_id res chain seq x y z
N MET A 1 -20.08 -10.22 -24.05
CA MET A 1 -19.12 -9.91 -22.99
C MET A 1 -18.19 -8.84 -23.56
N SER A 2 -17.86 -7.79 -22.81
CA SER A 2 -16.79 -6.87 -23.18
C SER A 2 -15.45 -7.63 -23.15
N SER A 3 -14.52 -7.26 -24.02
CA SER A 3 -13.15 -7.80 -23.96
C SER A 3 -12.54 -7.55 -22.57
N PRO A 4 -11.65 -8.43 -22.07
CA PRO A 4 -10.92 -8.16 -20.85
C PRO A 4 -10.14 -6.85 -20.97
N LEU A 5 -10.01 -6.12 -19.86
CA LEU A 5 -9.13 -4.96 -19.77
C LEU A 5 -7.67 -5.42 -19.77
N ARG A 6 -6.87 -4.80 -20.60
CA ARG A 6 -5.47 -5.12 -20.84
C ARG A 6 -4.59 -4.41 -19.83
N VAL A 7 -3.82 -5.17 -19.04
CA VAL A 7 -3.06 -4.69 -17.89
C VAL A 7 -1.57 -4.86 -18.11
N VAL A 8 -0.81 -3.81 -17.82
CA VAL A 8 0.65 -3.85 -17.69
C VAL A 8 1.01 -3.84 -16.21
N GLN A 9 1.90 -4.73 -15.79
CA GLN A 9 2.51 -4.68 -14.48
C GLN A 9 3.79 -3.85 -14.51
N TRP A 10 3.92 -2.87 -13.62
CA TRP A 10 5.14 -2.08 -13.44
C TRP A 10 5.86 -2.51 -12.19
N ALA A 11 7.05 -3.10 -12.36
CA ALA A 11 7.91 -3.74 -11.36
C ALA A 11 7.40 -5.10 -10.83
N THR A 12 8.34 -5.97 -10.46
CA THR A 12 8.13 -7.35 -10.02
C THR A 12 8.71 -7.63 -8.62
N GLY A 13 8.53 -6.66 -7.71
CA GLY A 13 8.73 -6.86 -6.27
C GLY A 13 7.60 -7.70 -5.66
N GLY A 14 7.56 -7.82 -4.34
CA GLY A 14 6.53 -8.63 -3.65
C GLY A 14 5.10 -8.23 -4.06
N VAL A 15 4.76 -6.95 -4.03
CA VAL A 15 3.44 -6.43 -4.45
C VAL A 15 3.20 -6.70 -5.93
N GLY A 16 4.21 -6.44 -6.80
CA GLY A 16 4.07 -6.65 -8.25
C GLY A 16 3.81 -8.11 -8.63
N LYS A 17 4.48 -9.06 -8.00
CA LYS A 17 4.22 -10.50 -8.19
C LYS A 17 2.81 -10.87 -7.77
N ALA A 18 2.37 -10.41 -6.60
CA ALA A 18 1.01 -10.66 -6.12
C ALA A 18 -0.05 -9.99 -7.02
N ALA A 19 0.25 -8.82 -7.59
CA ALA A 19 -0.65 -8.14 -8.53
C ALA A 19 -0.78 -8.93 -9.83
N ILE A 20 0.32 -9.46 -10.38
CA ILE A 20 0.27 -10.35 -11.56
C ILE A 20 -0.61 -11.57 -11.26
N GLU A 21 -0.41 -12.26 -10.12
CA GLU A 21 -1.25 -13.38 -9.73
C GLU A 21 -2.74 -13.01 -9.66
N CYS A 22 -3.05 -11.83 -9.13
CA CYS A 22 -4.42 -11.33 -9.05
C CYS A 22 -5.00 -11.04 -10.45
N VAL A 23 -4.24 -10.41 -11.34
CA VAL A 23 -4.66 -10.15 -12.73
C VAL A 23 -4.95 -11.46 -13.46
N LEU A 24 -4.08 -12.46 -13.36
CA LEU A 24 -4.26 -13.77 -13.99
C LEU A 24 -5.52 -14.51 -13.50
N ASN A 25 -5.92 -14.28 -12.26
CA ASN A 25 -7.12 -14.89 -11.67
C ASN A 25 -8.38 -14.01 -11.82
N HIS A 26 -8.29 -12.81 -12.39
CA HIS A 26 -9.40 -11.89 -12.48
C HIS A 26 -10.15 -12.03 -13.83
N PRO A 27 -11.46 -12.34 -13.83
CA PRO A 27 -12.18 -12.72 -15.06
C PRO A 27 -12.34 -11.58 -16.10
N GLN A 28 -12.05 -10.34 -15.72
CA GLN A 28 -12.19 -9.16 -16.57
C GLN A 28 -10.84 -8.55 -16.96
N LEU A 29 -9.71 -9.17 -16.58
CA LEU A 29 -8.38 -8.61 -16.81
C LEU A 29 -7.51 -9.59 -17.60
N GLU A 30 -6.55 -9.04 -18.37
CA GLU A 30 -5.55 -9.77 -19.13
C GLU A 30 -4.18 -9.11 -18.94
N LEU A 31 -3.16 -9.88 -18.54
CA LEU A 31 -1.79 -9.39 -18.47
C LEU A 31 -1.19 -9.31 -19.89
N VAL A 32 -0.79 -8.14 -20.33
CA VAL A 32 -0.27 -7.92 -21.69
C VAL A 32 1.15 -7.35 -21.72
N GLY A 33 1.70 -6.96 -20.58
CA GLY A 33 3.06 -6.43 -20.52
C GLY A 33 3.58 -6.38 -19.09
N CYS A 34 4.89 -6.29 -18.96
CA CYS A 34 5.57 -6.17 -17.66
C CYS A 34 6.84 -5.34 -17.79
N TRP A 35 6.94 -4.28 -17.01
CA TRP A 35 8.18 -3.52 -16.89
C TRP A 35 8.99 -4.00 -15.68
N VAL A 36 10.31 -4.10 -15.85
CA VAL A 36 11.25 -4.51 -14.80
C VAL A 36 12.44 -3.55 -14.72
N HIS A 37 12.84 -3.20 -13.50
CA HIS A 37 14.01 -2.36 -13.28
C HIS A 37 15.32 -3.13 -13.51
N SER A 38 15.33 -4.40 -13.16
CA SER A 38 16.51 -5.27 -13.10
C SER A 38 16.86 -5.83 -14.49
N ALA A 39 18.07 -5.60 -14.96
CA ALA A 39 18.51 -6.04 -16.29
C ALA A 39 18.51 -7.57 -16.46
N ASP A 40 18.69 -8.32 -15.38
CA ASP A 40 18.66 -9.79 -15.37
C ASP A 40 17.25 -10.36 -15.62
N LYS A 41 16.21 -9.54 -15.48
CA LYS A 41 14.82 -9.91 -15.78
C LYS A 41 14.38 -9.48 -17.18
N ASN A 42 15.14 -8.61 -17.84
CA ASN A 42 14.83 -8.13 -19.18
C ASN A 42 14.78 -9.29 -20.19
N GLY A 43 13.70 -9.36 -20.98
CA GLY A 43 13.48 -10.41 -21.97
C GLY A 43 13.01 -11.75 -21.41
N ARG A 44 12.93 -11.92 -20.10
CA ARG A 44 12.42 -13.16 -19.49
C ARG A 44 10.90 -13.18 -19.49
N ASP A 45 10.35 -14.38 -19.61
CA ASP A 45 8.92 -14.57 -19.46
C ASP A 45 8.48 -14.26 -18.01
N VAL A 46 7.33 -13.60 -17.86
CA VAL A 46 6.79 -13.22 -16.55
C VAL A 46 6.48 -14.44 -15.68
N GLY A 47 6.04 -15.56 -16.28
CA GLY A 47 5.84 -16.81 -15.57
C GLY A 47 7.14 -17.34 -14.95
N GLU A 48 8.26 -17.26 -15.67
CA GLU A 48 9.57 -17.62 -15.11
C GLU A 48 9.98 -16.69 -13.94
N ILE A 49 9.68 -15.40 -14.03
CA ILE A 49 9.96 -14.44 -12.94
C ILE A 49 9.12 -14.76 -11.68
N LEU A 50 7.91 -15.26 -11.88
CA LEU A 50 7.02 -15.73 -10.81
C LEU A 50 7.42 -17.10 -10.27
N GLY A 51 8.17 -17.91 -11.03
CA GLY A 51 8.44 -19.30 -10.73
C GLY A 51 7.28 -20.25 -11.08
N THR A 52 6.48 -19.89 -12.09
CA THR A 52 5.33 -20.64 -12.60
C THR A 52 5.54 -21.08 -14.06
N GLU A 53 4.50 -21.61 -14.69
CA GLU A 53 4.50 -21.91 -16.12
C GLU A 53 4.64 -20.63 -16.96
N THR A 54 5.15 -20.77 -18.19
CA THR A 54 5.30 -19.68 -19.16
C THR A 54 3.96 -19.03 -19.47
N LEU A 55 3.90 -17.69 -19.38
CA LEU A 55 2.71 -16.90 -19.62
C LEU A 55 2.67 -16.31 -21.05
N GLY A 56 3.78 -16.33 -21.78
CA GLY A 56 3.90 -15.73 -23.10
C GLY A 56 4.04 -14.19 -23.08
N VAL A 57 4.27 -13.61 -21.91
CA VAL A 57 4.50 -12.17 -21.72
C VAL A 57 5.96 -11.95 -21.35
N ALA A 58 6.73 -11.36 -22.23
CA ALA A 58 8.13 -11.01 -21.96
C ALA A 58 8.19 -9.71 -21.15
N ALA A 59 9.01 -9.73 -20.09
CA ALA A 59 9.32 -8.53 -19.31
C ALA A 59 10.32 -7.65 -20.09
N THR A 60 10.15 -6.33 -20.02
CA THR A 60 11.10 -5.37 -20.60
C THR A 60 11.59 -4.36 -19.57
N SER A 61 12.85 -3.95 -19.68
CA SER A 61 13.41 -2.81 -18.96
C SER A 61 13.38 -1.51 -19.77
N SER A 62 12.90 -1.56 -21.02
CA SER A 62 12.72 -0.40 -21.87
C SER A 62 11.40 0.29 -21.57
N MET A 63 11.48 1.57 -21.22
CA MET A 63 10.31 2.40 -20.98
C MET A 63 9.52 2.62 -22.27
N ASP A 64 10.19 2.86 -23.38
CA ASP A 64 9.56 3.06 -24.68
C ASP A 64 8.77 1.82 -25.14
N GLU A 65 9.35 0.63 -24.95
CA GLU A 65 8.69 -0.63 -25.30
C GLU A 65 7.44 -0.87 -24.47
N VAL A 66 7.50 -0.71 -23.14
CA VAL A 66 6.35 -0.96 -22.26
C VAL A 66 5.26 0.08 -22.45
N LEU A 67 5.59 1.35 -22.71
CA LEU A 67 4.63 2.39 -23.00
C LEU A 67 3.95 2.22 -24.37
N ALA A 68 4.62 1.56 -25.33
CA ALA A 68 4.04 1.22 -26.64
C ALA A 68 3.07 0.03 -26.59
N VAL A 69 3.02 -0.74 -25.50
CA VAL A 69 2.05 -1.83 -25.34
C VAL A 69 0.63 -1.26 -25.37
N ASP A 70 -0.24 -1.84 -26.18
CA ASP A 70 -1.67 -1.53 -26.18
C ASP A 70 -2.29 -2.09 -24.89
N ALA A 71 -2.65 -1.21 -23.95
CA ALA A 71 -3.16 -1.58 -22.64
C ALA A 71 -4.08 -0.48 -22.05
N ASP A 72 -5.05 -0.91 -21.23
CA ASP A 72 -6.03 -0.03 -20.60
C ASP A 72 -5.53 0.53 -19.26
N CYS A 73 -4.69 -0.24 -18.54
CA CYS A 73 -4.27 0.11 -17.20
C CYS A 73 -2.86 -0.40 -16.87
N VAL A 74 -2.15 0.37 -16.06
CA VAL A 74 -0.86 -0.01 -15.45
C VAL A 74 -1.04 -0.18 -13.95
N VAL A 75 -0.62 -1.32 -13.41
CA VAL A 75 -0.43 -1.51 -11.97
C VAL A 75 0.99 -1.01 -11.63
N TYR A 76 1.08 0.20 -11.11
CA TYR A 76 2.35 0.87 -10.83
C TYR A 76 2.79 0.59 -9.39
N SER A 77 3.77 -0.31 -9.20
CA SER A 77 4.20 -0.75 -7.87
C SER A 77 5.74 -0.80 -7.70
N PRO A 78 6.48 0.27 -8.05
CA PRO A 78 7.90 0.35 -7.75
C PRO A 78 8.15 0.50 -6.25
N LEU A 79 9.41 0.36 -5.82
CA LEU A 79 9.79 0.61 -4.43
C LEU A 79 9.67 2.09 -4.05
N ILE A 80 10.07 2.97 -4.96
CA ILE A 80 10.01 4.43 -4.80
C ILE A 80 9.23 4.99 -5.98
N PRO A 81 8.17 5.78 -5.74
CA PRO A 81 7.41 6.41 -6.80
C PRO A 81 8.24 7.47 -7.53
N ASN A 82 7.95 7.64 -8.83
CA ASN A 82 8.57 8.65 -9.68
C ASN A 82 7.48 9.36 -10.48
N ASP A 83 7.32 10.66 -10.27
CA ASP A 83 6.28 11.47 -10.90
C ASP A 83 6.42 11.51 -12.42
N ASP A 84 7.66 11.55 -12.95
CA ASP A 84 7.91 11.56 -14.40
C ASP A 84 7.49 10.25 -15.07
N GLU A 85 7.72 9.11 -14.41
CA GLU A 85 7.23 7.80 -14.89
C GLU A 85 5.70 7.79 -14.96
N VAL A 86 5.02 8.26 -13.90
CA VAL A 86 3.56 8.30 -13.84
C VAL A 86 3.00 9.22 -14.92
N VAL A 87 3.59 10.40 -15.12
CA VAL A 87 3.20 11.32 -16.21
C VAL A 87 3.39 10.66 -17.58
N ALA A 88 4.50 9.95 -17.81
CA ALA A 88 4.75 9.26 -19.07
C ALA A 88 3.73 8.14 -19.33
N ILE A 89 3.37 7.37 -18.30
CA ILE A 89 2.34 6.32 -18.37
C ILE A 89 0.99 6.94 -18.72
N LEU A 90 0.56 7.98 -18.01
CA LEU A 90 -0.71 8.68 -18.28
C LEU A 90 -0.76 9.24 -19.71
N ARG A 91 0.32 9.90 -20.15
CA ARG A 91 0.43 10.44 -21.54
C ARG A 91 0.43 9.36 -22.61
N SER A 92 0.73 8.12 -22.26
CA SER A 92 0.56 6.97 -23.18
C SER A 92 -0.88 6.43 -23.22
N ALA A 93 -1.85 7.21 -22.70
CA ALA A 93 -3.28 6.91 -22.63
C ALA A 93 -3.61 5.63 -21.84
N LYS A 94 -2.91 5.39 -20.73
CA LYS A 94 -3.16 4.27 -19.82
C LYS A 94 -3.57 4.76 -18.45
N ASN A 95 -4.63 4.18 -17.90
CA ASN A 95 -5.01 4.38 -16.49
C ASN A 95 -3.92 3.84 -15.56
N VAL A 96 -3.86 4.34 -14.34
CA VAL A 96 -2.88 3.89 -13.32
C VAL A 96 -3.57 3.56 -12.02
N VAL A 97 -3.28 2.38 -11.46
CA VAL A 97 -3.58 2.02 -10.07
C VAL A 97 -2.27 1.77 -9.35
N THR A 98 -2.15 2.27 -8.09
CA THR A 98 -0.86 2.22 -7.40
C THR A 98 -1.01 2.15 -5.88
N PRO A 99 -0.18 1.34 -5.18
CA PRO A 99 -0.12 1.34 -3.72
C PRO A 99 0.90 2.33 -3.14
N VAL A 100 1.65 3.06 -3.98
CA VAL A 100 2.82 3.81 -3.52
C VAL A 100 2.60 5.33 -3.39
N GLY A 101 1.36 5.82 -3.54
CA GLY A 101 1.06 7.25 -3.35
C GLY A 101 -0.29 7.68 -3.90
N TRP A 102 -0.48 8.98 -3.94
CA TRP A 102 -1.65 9.68 -4.52
C TRP A 102 -3.02 9.22 -4.00
N VAL A 103 -3.10 8.76 -2.76
CA VAL A 103 -4.36 8.31 -2.12
C VAL A 103 -5.32 9.51 -1.93
N TYR A 104 -4.79 10.64 -1.48
CA TYR A 104 -5.51 11.92 -1.35
C TYR A 104 -4.54 13.08 -1.56
N PRO A 105 -4.06 13.29 -2.80
CA PRO A 105 -3.00 14.26 -3.07
C PRO A 105 -3.50 15.69 -3.05
N ASP A 106 -2.61 16.60 -2.65
CA ASP A 106 -2.87 18.06 -2.67
C ASP A 106 -2.64 18.60 -4.09
N LEU A 107 -3.71 18.96 -4.77
CA LEU A 107 -3.68 19.53 -6.13
C LEU A 107 -3.04 20.93 -6.19
N SER A 108 -2.80 21.59 -5.05
CA SER A 108 -2.03 22.85 -5.02
C SER A 108 -0.53 22.63 -5.17
N ASN A 109 -0.05 21.39 -5.01
CA ASN A 109 1.33 21.02 -5.29
C ASN A 109 1.55 20.95 -6.81
N PRO A 110 2.50 21.72 -7.39
CA PRO A 110 2.72 21.78 -8.83
C PRO A 110 3.05 20.39 -9.47
N ALA A 111 3.76 19.52 -8.77
CA ALA A 111 4.08 18.17 -9.26
C ALA A 111 2.81 17.33 -9.37
N VAL A 112 1.93 17.41 -8.35
CA VAL A 112 0.63 16.71 -8.36
C VAL A 112 -0.30 17.29 -9.42
N ALA A 113 -0.32 18.62 -9.59
CA ALA A 113 -1.10 19.28 -10.63
C ALA A 113 -0.68 18.81 -12.04
N ALA A 114 0.63 18.68 -12.29
CA ALA A 114 1.14 18.19 -13.57
C ALA A 114 0.70 16.73 -13.87
N ILE A 115 0.62 15.88 -12.85
CA ILE A 115 0.08 14.51 -12.96
C ILE A 115 -1.43 14.55 -13.27
N ALA A 116 -2.17 15.40 -12.56
CA ALA A 116 -3.62 15.57 -12.78
C ALA A 116 -3.91 16.08 -14.19
N ASP A 117 -3.17 17.08 -14.66
CA ASP A 117 -3.28 17.61 -16.01
C ASP A 117 -2.98 16.54 -17.07
N ALA A 118 -1.89 15.77 -16.89
CA ALA A 118 -1.54 14.68 -17.81
C ALA A 118 -2.66 13.62 -17.89
N ALA A 119 -3.30 13.28 -16.76
CA ALA A 119 -4.42 12.35 -16.73
C ALA A 119 -5.64 12.90 -17.50
N VAL A 120 -6.01 14.15 -17.25
CA VAL A 120 -7.14 14.82 -17.90
C VAL A 120 -6.89 14.99 -19.41
N GLU A 121 -5.72 15.48 -19.81
CA GLU A 121 -5.33 15.66 -21.22
C GLU A 121 -5.34 14.37 -22.02
N SER A 122 -4.97 13.26 -21.37
CA SER A 122 -4.91 11.94 -22.02
C SER A 122 -6.22 11.14 -21.89
N GLY A 123 -7.21 11.65 -21.18
CA GLY A 123 -8.51 10.99 -21.01
C GLY A 123 -8.45 9.74 -20.11
N VAL A 124 -7.53 9.70 -19.14
CA VAL A 124 -7.28 8.54 -18.26
C VAL A 124 -7.29 8.92 -16.79
N THR A 125 -7.26 7.93 -15.91
CA THR A 125 -7.41 8.08 -14.47
C THR A 125 -6.20 7.52 -13.71
N LEU A 126 -5.75 8.23 -12.69
CA LEU A 126 -4.84 7.74 -11.64
C LEU A 126 -5.61 7.50 -10.36
N HIS A 127 -5.40 6.34 -9.72
CA HIS A 127 -5.95 6.01 -8.40
C HIS A 127 -4.88 5.45 -7.46
N GLY A 128 -4.63 6.17 -6.36
CA GLY A 128 -3.87 5.67 -5.22
C GLY A 128 -4.71 4.71 -4.39
N SER A 129 -4.17 3.51 -4.11
CA SER A 129 -4.88 2.40 -3.50
C SER A 129 -4.02 1.70 -2.43
N GLY A 130 -4.20 0.38 -2.22
CA GLY A 130 -3.48 -0.40 -1.22
C GLY A 130 -4.32 -0.64 0.03
N ILE A 131 -3.68 -1.01 1.15
CA ILE A 131 -4.41 -1.27 2.39
C ILE A 131 -4.06 -0.29 3.52
N HIS A 132 -2.78 0.08 3.68
CA HIS A 132 -2.34 0.91 4.80
C HIS A 132 -1.04 1.68 4.47
N PRO A 133 -1.14 2.89 3.89
CA PRO A 133 -2.34 3.66 3.50
C PRO A 133 -3.21 2.96 2.47
N GLY A 134 -4.50 3.27 2.43
CA GLY A 134 -5.46 2.71 1.50
C GLY A 134 -6.76 2.26 2.17
N GLY A 135 -7.25 1.06 1.84
CA GLY A 135 -8.53 0.57 2.32
C GLY A 135 -8.72 0.64 3.83
N ILE A 136 -7.75 0.17 4.61
CA ILE A 136 -7.85 0.11 6.08
C ILE A 136 -7.73 1.51 6.70
N THR A 137 -6.91 2.38 6.13
CA THR A 137 -6.66 3.70 6.70
C THR A 137 -7.76 4.70 6.41
N GLU A 138 -8.39 4.65 5.23
CA GLU A 138 -9.37 5.63 4.80
C GLU A 138 -10.74 5.03 4.55
N ARG A 139 -10.83 4.04 3.65
CA ARG A 139 -12.12 3.55 3.16
C ARG A 139 -12.94 2.89 4.25
N PHE A 140 -12.37 2.00 5.04
CA PHE A 140 -13.11 1.32 6.11
C PHE A 140 -13.49 2.27 7.25
N PRO A 141 -12.61 3.16 7.78
CA PRO A 141 -13.05 4.18 8.72
C PRO A 141 -14.22 5.02 8.22
N LEU A 142 -14.16 5.52 6.99
CA LEU A 142 -15.24 6.31 6.39
C LEU A 142 -16.54 5.50 6.29
N MET A 143 -16.47 4.23 5.88
CA MET A 143 -17.66 3.37 5.76
C MET A 143 -18.28 3.07 7.11
N VAL A 144 -17.50 2.69 8.12
CA VAL A 144 -18.04 2.30 9.43
C VAL A 144 -18.44 3.51 10.29
N SER A 145 -17.91 4.69 10.01
CA SER A 145 -18.30 5.93 10.68
C SER A 145 -19.77 6.26 10.51
N ALA A 146 -20.39 5.80 9.42
CA ALA A 146 -21.82 5.96 9.18
C ALA A 146 -22.71 5.24 10.22
N LEU A 147 -22.15 4.34 11.03
CA LEU A 147 -22.84 3.66 12.14
C LEU A 147 -22.80 4.45 13.45
N SER A 148 -22.09 5.59 13.48
CA SER A 148 -21.80 6.35 14.70
C SER A 148 -22.19 7.82 14.54
N SER A 149 -22.53 8.46 15.63
CA SER A 149 -22.75 9.91 15.73
C SER A 149 -21.84 10.52 16.79
N ALA A 150 -21.77 11.84 16.87
CA ALA A 150 -20.95 12.56 17.83
C ALA A 150 -19.50 12.04 17.90
N ILE A 151 -18.92 11.78 16.72
CA ILE A 151 -17.60 11.16 16.60
C ILE A 151 -16.53 12.13 17.12
N THR A 152 -15.71 11.64 18.04
CA THR A 152 -14.63 12.40 18.67
C THR A 152 -13.24 11.96 18.24
N HIS A 153 -13.08 10.70 17.79
CA HIS A 153 -11.79 10.19 17.32
C HIS A 153 -11.97 9.09 16.27
N VAL A 154 -11.06 9.07 15.30
CA VAL A 154 -10.94 7.98 14.31
C VAL A 154 -9.51 7.47 14.36
N ARG A 155 -9.34 6.15 14.52
CA ARG A 155 -8.03 5.49 14.55
C ARG A 155 -7.97 4.35 13.56
N ALA A 156 -6.91 4.30 12.76
CA ALA A 156 -6.52 3.16 11.95
C ALA A 156 -5.08 2.76 12.31
N GLU A 157 -4.85 1.50 12.66
CA GLU A 157 -3.58 1.07 13.25
C GLU A 157 -3.18 -0.34 12.81
N GLU A 158 -1.90 -0.51 12.51
CA GLU A 158 -1.27 -1.77 12.14
C GLU A 158 -0.40 -2.31 13.28
N PHE A 159 -0.44 -3.63 13.47
CA PHE A 159 0.43 -4.40 14.37
C PHE A 159 1.00 -5.59 13.60
N SER A 160 2.28 -5.52 13.23
CA SER A 160 2.90 -6.50 12.34
C SER A 160 4.31 -6.91 12.77
N ASP A 161 4.56 -8.22 12.73
CA ASP A 161 5.89 -8.81 12.87
C ASP A 161 6.64 -8.72 11.53
N ILE A 162 7.67 -7.88 11.49
CA ILE A 162 8.42 -7.60 10.26
C ILE A 162 9.34 -8.76 9.85
N ARG A 163 9.59 -9.72 10.72
CA ARG A 163 10.31 -10.95 10.36
C ARG A 163 9.60 -11.75 9.25
N THR A 164 8.34 -11.48 9.00
CA THR A 164 7.54 -12.10 7.94
C THR A 164 7.67 -11.40 6.57
N TYR A 165 8.41 -10.29 6.49
CA TYR A 165 8.51 -9.45 5.29
C TYR A 165 9.73 -9.82 4.45
N ASN A 166 9.52 -10.47 3.30
CA ASN A 166 10.60 -11.00 2.44
C ASN A 166 11.21 -9.92 1.53
N ALA A 167 11.81 -8.90 2.12
CA ALA A 167 12.59 -7.89 1.43
C ALA A 167 13.73 -7.40 2.35
N PRO A 168 14.77 -8.23 2.58
CA PRO A 168 15.79 -7.96 3.59
C PRO A 168 16.53 -6.64 3.40
N ASP A 169 16.81 -6.23 2.17
CA ASP A 169 17.42 -4.94 1.88
C ASP A 169 16.49 -3.76 2.25
N VAL A 170 15.19 -3.89 2.02
CA VAL A 170 14.19 -2.90 2.44
C VAL A 170 14.10 -2.85 3.96
N VAL A 171 14.01 -4.00 4.63
CA VAL A 171 13.96 -4.11 6.10
C VAL A 171 15.21 -3.46 6.72
N ARG A 172 16.38 -3.72 6.15
CA ARG A 172 17.64 -3.22 6.69
C ARG A 172 17.89 -1.75 6.35
N HIS A 173 17.82 -1.38 5.07
CA HIS A 173 18.34 -0.09 4.58
C HIS A 173 17.25 0.98 4.46
N ILE A 174 16.00 0.60 4.27
CA ILE A 174 14.88 1.54 4.16
C ILE A 174 14.14 1.64 5.50
N MET A 175 13.75 0.50 6.07
CA MET A 175 13.04 0.46 7.36
C MET A 175 13.99 0.66 8.54
N GLY A 176 15.30 0.47 8.38
CA GLY A 176 16.34 0.77 9.36
C GLY A 176 16.48 -0.26 10.49
N PHE A 177 15.93 -1.47 10.35
CA PHE A 177 16.09 -2.54 11.34
C PHE A 177 17.53 -3.07 11.34
N GLY A 178 18.08 -3.27 12.54
CA GLY A 178 19.49 -3.68 12.73
C GLY A 178 20.51 -2.55 12.57
N GLY A 179 20.04 -1.31 12.28
CA GLY A 179 20.86 -0.09 12.34
C GLY A 179 20.85 0.55 13.73
N THR A 180 21.57 1.64 13.91
CA THR A 180 21.50 2.45 15.13
C THR A 180 20.19 3.24 15.18
N PRO A 181 19.68 3.62 16.40
CA PRO A 181 18.50 4.48 16.50
C PRO A 181 18.61 5.78 15.73
N ASP A 182 19.77 6.44 15.74
CA ASP A 182 20.01 7.71 15.03
C ASP A 182 19.91 7.54 13.50
N GLU A 183 20.52 6.49 12.95
CA GLU A 183 20.41 6.16 11.52
C GLU A 183 18.97 5.86 11.12
N ALA A 184 18.22 5.14 11.95
CA ALA A 184 16.83 4.81 11.67
C ALA A 184 15.92 6.05 11.73
N ILE A 185 16.16 6.97 12.67
CA ILE A 185 15.39 8.23 12.78
C ILE A 185 15.64 9.12 11.56
N GLN A 186 16.89 9.22 11.11
CA GLN A 186 17.28 10.05 9.97
C GLN A 186 17.04 9.36 8.61
N GLY A 187 16.72 8.07 8.64
CA GLY A 187 16.54 7.25 7.44
C GLY A 187 15.28 7.61 6.63
N PRO A 188 15.18 7.08 5.40
CA PRO A 188 14.14 7.48 4.45
C PRO A 188 12.73 7.04 4.83
N MET A 189 12.58 6.05 5.72
CA MET A 189 11.29 5.43 6.03
C MET A 189 10.26 6.41 6.56
N ALA A 190 10.68 7.32 7.46
CA ALA A 190 9.78 8.31 8.04
C ALA A 190 9.15 9.18 6.94
N SER A 191 9.95 9.68 6.00
CA SER A 191 9.49 10.53 4.90
C SER A 191 8.61 9.76 3.89
N LEU A 192 8.96 8.50 3.59
CA LEU A 192 8.18 7.65 2.68
C LEU A 192 6.78 7.38 3.24
N LEU A 193 6.68 7.05 4.53
CA LEU A 193 5.40 6.80 5.19
C LEU A 193 4.60 8.09 5.39
N GLU A 194 5.28 9.18 5.75
CA GLU A 194 4.65 10.44 6.13
C GLU A 194 3.72 10.96 5.03
N ASN A 195 4.17 10.94 3.78
CA ASN A 195 3.38 11.44 2.66
C ASN A 195 2.06 10.66 2.52
N GLY A 196 2.11 9.33 2.53
CA GLY A 196 0.91 8.49 2.43
C GLY A 196 -0.05 8.70 3.60
N PHE A 197 0.42 8.55 4.84
CA PHE A 197 -0.43 8.62 6.02
C PHE A 197 -0.98 10.02 6.30
N LYS A 198 -0.24 11.09 5.97
CA LYS A 198 -0.78 12.45 6.05
C LYS A 198 -1.92 12.68 5.06
N MET A 199 -1.83 12.12 3.84
CA MET A 199 -2.95 12.14 2.89
C MET A 199 -4.18 11.44 3.47
N SER A 200 -4.01 10.26 4.05
CA SER A 200 -5.09 9.49 4.69
C SER A 200 -5.79 10.26 5.80
N VAL A 201 -5.00 10.84 6.70
CA VAL A 201 -5.52 11.65 7.82
C VAL A 201 -6.29 12.87 7.32
N ARG A 202 -5.77 13.57 6.28
CA ARG A 202 -6.46 14.72 5.66
C ARG A 202 -7.77 14.29 4.99
N MET A 203 -7.77 13.19 4.24
CA MET A 203 -8.98 12.68 3.59
C MET A 203 -10.10 12.43 4.59
N ILE A 204 -9.78 11.78 5.73
CA ILE A 204 -10.76 11.55 6.81
C ILE A 204 -11.24 12.88 7.39
N ALA A 205 -10.31 13.80 7.69
CA ALA A 205 -10.64 15.09 8.27
C ALA A 205 -11.59 15.90 7.38
N ASP A 206 -11.25 16.03 6.11
CA ASP A 206 -12.00 16.82 5.15
C ASP A 206 -13.39 16.22 4.88
N HIS A 207 -13.45 14.90 4.67
CA HIS A 207 -14.71 14.23 4.34
C HIS A 207 -15.67 14.15 5.53
N MET A 208 -15.15 13.92 6.75
CA MET A 208 -15.97 13.87 7.96
C MET A 208 -16.24 15.25 8.59
N GLY A 209 -15.57 16.29 8.10
CA GLY A 209 -15.75 17.66 8.58
C GLY A 209 -15.08 17.94 9.93
N PHE A 210 -13.98 17.24 10.26
CA PHE A 210 -13.20 17.57 11.44
C PHE A 210 -12.51 18.92 11.30
N ARG A 211 -12.66 19.80 12.29
CA ARG A 211 -11.82 20.99 12.43
C ARG A 211 -10.46 20.56 12.99
N ILE A 212 -9.44 20.57 12.16
CA ILE A 212 -8.09 20.18 12.56
C ILE A 212 -7.11 21.35 12.51
N GLU A 213 -6.03 21.23 13.27
CA GLU A 213 -4.87 22.11 13.17
C GLU A 213 -4.19 21.94 11.80
N PRO A 214 -3.50 23.00 11.28
CA PRO A 214 -2.88 22.97 9.95
C PRO A 214 -1.86 21.84 9.75
N ASN A 215 -1.15 21.49 10.84
CA ASN A 215 -0.08 20.50 10.80
C ASN A 215 -0.52 19.17 11.40
N ILE A 216 -0.30 18.09 10.65
CA ILE A 216 -0.44 16.73 11.16
C ILE A 216 0.83 16.39 11.93
N ARG A 217 0.67 16.06 13.22
CA ARG A 217 1.77 15.69 14.11
C ARG A 217 2.29 14.32 13.75
N THR A 218 3.61 14.20 13.50
CA THR A 218 4.29 12.93 13.31
C THR A 218 5.06 12.57 14.58
N ILE A 219 4.86 11.36 15.10
CA ILE A 219 5.56 10.80 16.25
C ILE A 219 6.23 9.52 15.81
N GLN A 220 7.50 9.35 16.20
CA GLN A 220 8.26 8.15 15.95
C GLN A 220 8.88 7.66 17.27
N ASP A 221 8.67 6.39 17.60
CA ASP A 221 9.28 5.71 18.73
C ASP A 221 10.09 4.50 18.21
N ILE A 222 11.16 4.16 18.94
CA ILE A 222 12.06 3.04 18.61
C ILE A 222 12.28 2.19 19.86
N ALA A 223 12.34 0.87 19.68
CA ALA A 223 12.91 -0.04 20.65
C ALA A 223 14.10 -0.78 20.02
N VAL A 224 15.11 -1.06 20.85
CA VAL A 224 16.31 -1.78 20.45
C VAL A 224 16.28 -3.23 20.93
N ALA A 225 17.03 -4.10 20.27
CA ALA A 225 17.20 -5.48 20.71
C ALA A 225 18.02 -5.54 22.01
N THR A 226 17.64 -6.42 22.95
CA THR A 226 18.40 -6.73 24.16
C THR A 226 19.29 -7.98 24.00
N SER A 227 18.97 -8.82 23.02
CA SER A 227 19.76 -9.98 22.60
C SER A 227 19.66 -10.15 21.09
N ASP A 228 20.41 -11.11 20.52
CA ASP A 228 20.32 -11.43 19.09
C ASP A 228 18.88 -11.85 18.73
N ILE A 229 18.32 -11.23 17.67
CA ILE A 229 17.04 -11.62 17.08
C ILE A 229 17.30 -12.12 15.66
N ASP A 230 16.99 -13.37 15.41
CA ASP A 230 17.16 -13.97 14.11
C ASP A 230 15.97 -13.62 13.21
N TYR A 231 16.27 -12.93 12.10
CA TYR A 231 15.30 -12.63 11.06
C TYR A 231 15.30 -13.72 9.96
N GLY A 232 16.37 -14.53 9.89
CA GLY A 232 16.66 -15.46 8.83
C GLY A 232 17.63 -14.85 7.82
N PRO A 233 17.28 -13.83 7.01
CA PRO A 233 18.23 -13.17 6.12
C PRO A 233 19.40 -12.49 6.83
N PHE A 234 19.19 -11.96 8.04
CA PHE A 234 20.24 -11.39 8.88
C PHE A 234 19.81 -11.39 10.36
N THR A 235 20.78 -11.19 11.25
CA THR A 235 20.56 -11.11 12.70
C THR A 235 20.56 -9.66 13.17
N ILE A 236 19.51 -9.23 13.88
CA ILE A 236 19.45 -7.97 14.63
C ILE A 236 20.32 -8.13 15.89
N LYS A 237 21.28 -7.24 16.09
CA LYS A 237 22.21 -7.30 17.21
C LYS A 237 21.72 -6.47 18.42
N PRO A 238 22.12 -6.82 19.65
CA PRO A 238 21.80 -6.02 20.84
C PRO A 238 22.20 -4.54 20.63
N GLY A 239 21.32 -3.64 21.09
CA GLY A 239 21.49 -2.19 20.96
C GLY A 239 21.14 -1.62 19.59
N THR A 240 20.75 -2.46 18.62
CA THR A 240 20.27 -1.99 17.30
C THR A 240 18.75 -2.02 17.22
N VAL A 241 18.19 -1.29 16.27
CA VAL A 241 16.74 -1.12 16.10
C VAL A 241 16.06 -2.46 15.82
N ALA A 242 15.10 -2.81 16.66
CA ALA A 242 14.30 -4.03 16.59
C ALA A 242 12.80 -3.79 16.58
N ALA A 243 12.35 -2.57 16.92
CA ALA A 243 10.95 -2.19 16.76
C ALA A 243 10.84 -0.69 16.42
N ARG A 244 9.84 -0.36 15.63
CA ARG A 244 9.51 1.02 15.24
C ARG A 244 8.00 1.23 15.33
N ARG A 245 7.62 2.38 15.90
CA ARG A 245 6.23 2.83 15.95
C ARG A 245 6.15 4.22 15.34
N PHE A 246 5.20 4.41 14.44
CA PHE A 246 4.89 5.72 13.87
C PHE A 246 3.43 6.06 14.13
N ARG A 247 3.16 7.34 14.38
CA ARG A 247 1.81 7.87 14.52
C ARG A 247 1.71 9.20 13.80
N TRP A 248 0.68 9.33 12.96
CA TRP A 248 0.31 10.58 12.30
C TRP A 248 -1.03 11.00 12.85
N GLN A 249 -1.07 12.18 13.48
CA GLN A 249 -2.22 12.63 14.24
C GLN A 249 -2.68 14.00 13.78
N ALA A 250 -3.95 14.11 13.36
CA ALA A 250 -4.63 15.39 13.29
C ALA A 250 -5.13 15.79 14.68
N LEU A 251 -4.90 17.02 15.05
CA LEU A 251 -5.26 17.56 16.36
C LEU A 251 -6.39 18.58 16.21
N ALA A 252 -7.26 18.63 17.21
CA ALA A 252 -8.22 19.73 17.42
C ALA A 252 -8.05 20.20 18.87
N ASP A 253 -7.76 21.48 19.05
CA ASP A 253 -7.51 22.10 20.34
C ASP A 253 -6.43 21.35 21.18
N GLY A 254 -5.38 20.83 20.49
CA GLY A 254 -4.26 20.09 21.08
C GLY A 254 -4.49 18.58 21.28
N GLU A 255 -5.73 18.10 21.13
CA GLU A 255 -6.07 16.69 21.32
C GLU A 255 -6.18 15.93 19.99
N PRO A 256 -5.71 14.67 19.92
CA PRO A 256 -5.84 13.85 18.71
C PRO A 256 -7.29 13.54 18.40
N VAL A 257 -7.74 13.85 17.18
CA VAL A 257 -9.08 13.51 16.66
C VAL A 257 -9.03 12.49 15.52
N ILE A 258 -7.88 12.35 14.85
CA ILE A 258 -7.62 11.30 13.87
C ILE A 258 -6.21 10.77 14.10
N THR A 259 -6.04 9.46 14.12
CA THR A 259 -4.73 8.79 14.27
C THR A 259 -4.58 7.68 13.24
N ALA A 260 -3.57 7.77 12.40
CA ALA A 260 -3.05 6.65 11.63
C ALA A 260 -1.75 6.17 12.30
N ALA A 261 -1.57 4.86 12.49
CA ALA A 261 -0.41 4.32 13.20
C ALA A 261 0.07 2.98 12.65
N VAL A 262 1.37 2.75 12.76
CA VAL A 262 1.99 1.45 12.50
C VAL A 262 2.87 1.05 13.68
N ASN A 263 2.80 -0.23 14.07
CA ASN A 263 3.64 -0.85 15.08
C ASN A 263 4.36 -2.05 14.41
N TRP A 264 5.62 -1.86 14.10
CA TRP A 264 6.47 -2.83 13.44
C TRP A 264 7.51 -3.37 14.41
N LEU A 265 7.46 -4.66 14.71
CA LEU A 265 8.35 -5.33 15.64
C LEU A 265 9.10 -6.46 14.93
N MET A 266 10.32 -6.73 15.35
CA MET A 266 11.07 -7.96 15.01
C MET A 266 10.79 -9.02 16.08
N GLY A 267 9.50 -9.37 16.29
CA GLY A 267 8.99 -10.14 17.41
C GLY A 267 8.73 -9.30 18.66
N GLU A 268 8.04 -9.85 19.64
CA GLU A 268 7.67 -9.17 20.88
C GLU A 268 8.71 -9.38 22.01
N ASP A 269 9.61 -10.34 21.83
CA ASP A 269 10.65 -10.66 22.80
C ASP A 269 11.92 -9.83 22.58
N ASN A 270 12.70 -9.65 23.65
CA ASN A 270 14.04 -9.02 23.59
C ASN A 270 14.05 -7.59 23.07
N LEU A 271 13.05 -6.80 23.45
CA LEU A 271 12.94 -5.37 23.12
C LEU A 271 13.15 -4.48 24.33
N GLU A 272 13.86 -3.35 24.17
CA GLU A 272 14.01 -2.29 25.15
C GLU A 272 13.70 -0.91 24.52
N PRO A 273 12.65 -0.17 24.96
CA PRO A 273 11.65 -0.61 25.93
C PRO A 273 10.84 -1.81 25.43
N ALA A 274 10.29 -2.61 26.34
CA ALA A 274 9.46 -3.75 26.00
C ALA A 274 8.16 -3.29 25.32
N TRP A 275 7.91 -3.81 24.10
CA TRP A 275 6.68 -3.59 23.35
C TRP A 275 6.08 -4.94 22.95
N ASP A 276 4.76 -4.98 22.91
CA ASP A 276 3.98 -6.13 22.44
C ASP A 276 2.79 -5.69 21.60
N PHE A 277 2.06 -6.63 21.03
CA PHE A 277 0.85 -6.40 20.26
C PHE A 277 -0.43 -6.36 21.11
N GLY A 278 -0.29 -6.27 22.45
CA GLY A 278 -1.39 -6.08 23.38
C GLY A 278 -2.31 -7.30 23.55
N GLY A 279 -1.79 -8.51 23.53
CA GLY A 279 -2.52 -9.75 23.79
C GLY A 279 -3.54 -10.16 22.72
N ARG A 280 -3.76 -9.35 21.68
CA ARG A 280 -4.62 -9.66 20.52
C ARG A 280 -3.82 -10.15 19.30
N GLY A 281 -2.49 -10.13 19.41
CA GLY A 281 -1.54 -10.50 18.37
C GLY A 281 -1.57 -9.55 17.17
N GLU A 282 -0.90 -9.94 16.10
CA GLU A 282 -0.84 -9.18 14.86
C GLU A 282 -2.22 -8.97 14.26
N ARG A 283 -2.47 -7.76 13.73
CA ARG A 283 -3.76 -7.34 13.16
C ARG A 283 -3.68 -5.96 12.54
N PHE A 284 -4.73 -5.60 11.83
CA PHE A 284 -5.08 -4.18 11.62
C PHE A 284 -6.37 -3.86 12.39
N GLU A 285 -6.48 -2.64 12.88
CA GLU A 285 -7.64 -2.16 13.61
C GLU A 285 -8.11 -0.82 13.06
N VAL A 286 -9.43 -0.65 13.06
CA VAL A 286 -10.11 0.64 12.89
C VAL A 286 -11.03 0.85 14.08
N GLU A 287 -10.93 2.01 14.70
CA GLU A 287 -11.82 2.45 15.77
C GLU A 287 -12.41 3.81 15.42
N VAL A 288 -13.71 3.92 15.51
CA VAL A 288 -14.45 5.18 15.42
C VAL A 288 -15.11 5.41 16.80
N THR A 289 -14.55 6.33 17.57
CA THR A 289 -15.05 6.70 18.90
C THR A 289 -16.17 7.69 18.74
N GLY A 290 -17.38 7.31 19.14
CA GLY A 290 -18.61 8.10 19.04
C GLY A 290 -19.76 7.41 19.73
N ASP A 291 -20.99 7.70 19.31
CA ASP A 291 -22.22 7.08 19.84
C ASP A 291 -22.95 6.31 18.72
N PRO A 292 -22.86 4.96 18.73
CA PRO A 292 -21.94 4.11 19.50
C PRO A 292 -20.49 4.17 19.02
N THR A 293 -19.53 3.74 19.86
CA THR A 293 -18.17 3.45 19.42
C THR A 293 -18.15 2.17 18.60
N VAL A 294 -17.51 2.22 17.42
CA VAL A 294 -17.42 1.09 16.49
C VAL A 294 -15.96 0.65 16.34
N ASN A 295 -15.73 -0.67 16.45
CA ASN A 295 -14.43 -1.28 16.26
C ASN A 295 -14.48 -2.31 15.12
N LEU A 296 -13.49 -2.28 14.23
CA LEU A 296 -13.30 -3.24 13.17
C LEU A 296 -11.87 -3.80 13.26
N THR A 297 -11.74 -5.13 13.38
CA THR A 297 -10.43 -5.81 13.44
C THR A 297 -10.27 -6.71 12.23
N PHE A 298 -9.18 -6.56 11.50
CA PHE A 298 -8.80 -7.42 10.39
C PHE A 298 -7.77 -8.42 10.89
N LYS A 299 -8.06 -9.70 10.71
CA LYS A 299 -7.14 -10.81 10.93
C LYS A 299 -6.98 -11.61 9.63
N GLY A 300 -5.87 -12.35 9.52
CA GLY A 300 -5.56 -13.12 8.31
C GLY A 300 -4.85 -12.31 7.23
N LEU A 301 -4.48 -11.05 7.52
CA LEU A 301 -3.60 -10.23 6.67
C LEU A 301 -2.13 -10.36 7.09
N GLN A 302 -1.87 -10.99 8.22
CA GLN A 302 -0.55 -11.41 8.67
C GLN A 302 -0.40 -12.92 8.46
N PRO A 303 0.80 -13.41 8.14
CA PRO A 303 1.04 -14.84 7.93
C PRO A 303 1.01 -15.60 9.28
N PRO A 304 0.65 -16.88 9.29
CA PRO A 304 0.59 -17.68 10.52
C PRO A 304 1.97 -18.07 11.07
N SER A 305 3.02 -17.88 10.29
CA SER A 305 4.41 -18.12 10.70
C SER A 305 5.39 -17.27 9.88
N ILE A 306 6.61 -17.09 10.40
CA ILE A 306 7.69 -16.39 9.69
C ILE A 306 8.00 -17.08 8.37
N ALA A 307 8.13 -18.41 8.38
CA ALA A 307 8.48 -19.19 7.20
C ALA A 307 7.43 -19.03 6.07
N GLU A 308 6.15 -19.04 6.39
CA GLU A 308 5.08 -18.82 5.43
C GLU A 308 5.07 -17.36 4.93
N GLY A 309 5.29 -16.39 5.82
CA GLY A 309 5.36 -14.99 5.46
C GLY A 309 6.52 -14.67 4.50
N LEU A 310 7.67 -15.28 4.71
CA LEU A 310 8.81 -15.16 3.81
C LEU A 310 8.57 -15.79 2.43
N GLN A 311 7.66 -16.76 2.33
CA GLN A 311 7.23 -17.32 1.04
C GLN A 311 6.15 -16.45 0.39
N ARG A 312 5.10 -16.11 1.15
CA ARG A 312 3.94 -15.35 0.66
C ARG A 312 3.27 -14.58 1.80
N ASN A 313 3.46 -13.28 1.86
CA ASN A 313 2.88 -12.44 2.89
C ASN A 313 1.44 -12.01 2.53
N PRO A 314 0.41 -12.38 3.33
CA PRO A 314 -0.99 -12.05 3.05
C PRO A 314 -1.27 -10.53 2.99
N GLY A 315 -0.57 -9.69 3.76
CA GLY A 315 -0.70 -8.24 3.71
C GLY A 315 -0.25 -7.66 2.37
N VAL A 316 0.86 -8.18 1.83
CA VAL A 316 1.35 -7.83 0.48
C VAL A 316 0.33 -8.25 -0.58
N VAL A 317 -0.23 -9.46 -0.45
CA VAL A 317 -1.28 -9.97 -1.34
C VAL A 317 -2.54 -9.11 -1.27
N ALA A 318 -2.98 -8.73 -0.07
CA ALA A 318 -4.15 -7.87 0.12
C ALA A 318 -3.94 -6.48 -0.49
N THR A 319 -2.73 -5.90 -0.36
CA THR A 319 -2.36 -4.64 -1.01
C THR A 319 -2.50 -4.73 -2.53
N ALA A 320 -1.93 -5.77 -3.13
CA ALA A 320 -2.00 -6.00 -4.57
C ALA A 320 -3.46 -6.23 -5.04
N ASN A 321 -4.20 -7.09 -4.35
CA ASN A 321 -5.59 -7.39 -4.67
C ASN A 321 -6.48 -6.14 -4.60
N HIS A 322 -6.27 -5.27 -3.62
CA HIS A 322 -7.05 -4.05 -3.48
C HIS A 322 -6.80 -3.08 -4.65
N CYS A 323 -5.55 -2.97 -5.13
CA CYS A 323 -5.23 -2.22 -6.34
C CYS A 323 -5.86 -2.85 -7.60
N VAL A 324 -5.68 -4.14 -7.80
CA VAL A 324 -6.14 -4.84 -9.01
C VAL A 324 -7.67 -4.86 -9.11
N ASN A 325 -8.37 -5.08 -7.99
CA ASN A 325 -9.83 -5.06 -7.97
C ASN A 325 -10.44 -3.68 -8.27
N ALA A 326 -9.66 -2.59 -8.15
CA ALA A 326 -10.10 -1.25 -8.50
C ALA A 326 -10.04 -0.98 -10.02
N ILE A 327 -9.27 -1.74 -10.80
CA ILE A 327 -8.99 -1.47 -12.23
C ILE A 327 -10.27 -1.24 -13.05
N PRO A 328 -11.31 -2.10 -12.98
CA PRO A 328 -12.51 -1.88 -13.79
C PRO A 328 -13.20 -0.54 -13.52
N ASP A 329 -13.28 -0.14 -12.25
CA ASP A 329 -13.92 1.10 -11.86
C ASP A 329 -13.04 2.32 -12.16
N VAL A 330 -11.71 2.18 -12.07
CA VAL A 330 -10.74 3.22 -12.45
C VAL A 330 -10.78 3.48 -13.95
N CYS A 331 -10.82 2.42 -14.77
CA CYS A 331 -10.92 2.55 -16.23
C CYS A 331 -12.27 3.11 -16.70
N ALA A 332 -13.32 3.02 -15.87
CA ALA A 332 -14.64 3.57 -16.17
C ALA A 332 -14.87 4.96 -15.58
N ALA A 333 -13.95 5.47 -14.77
CA ALA A 333 -14.09 6.76 -14.12
C ALA A 333 -13.80 7.93 -15.06
N GLU A 334 -14.32 9.12 -14.70
CA GLU A 334 -13.94 10.36 -15.39
C GLU A 334 -12.44 10.63 -15.23
N PRO A 335 -11.75 11.16 -16.26
CA PRO A 335 -10.31 11.41 -16.20
C PRO A 335 -9.84 12.27 -15.02
N GLY A 336 -8.61 12.04 -14.59
CA GLY A 336 -7.97 12.79 -13.50
C GLY A 336 -7.49 11.90 -12.37
N ILE A 337 -7.11 12.49 -11.23
CA ILE A 337 -6.79 11.73 -10.02
C ILE A 337 -8.09 11.45 -9.28
N LYS A 338 -8.36 10.18 -9.01
CA LYS A 338 -9.56 9.71 -8.31
C LYS A 338 -9.20 9.03 -7.00
N THR A 339 -9.91 9.42 -5.95
CA THR A 339 -9.78 8.88 -4.59
C THR A 339 -10.88 7.86 -4.29
N TYR A 340 -10.88 7.28 -3.09
CA TYR A 340 -11.99 6.45 -2.62
C TYR A 340 -13.32 7.19 -2.51
N LEU A 341 -13.30 8.53 -2.49
CA LEU A 341 -14.51 9.36 -2.44
C LEU A 341 -15.17 9.50 -3.82
N ASP A 342 -14.40 9.31 -4.89
CA ASP A 342 -14.84 9.47 -6.27
C ASP A 342 -15.28 8.16 -6.93
N LEU A 343 -14.70 7.03 -6.47
CA LEU A 343 -14.94 5.72 -7.04
C LEU A 343 -16.09 4.99 -6.33
N PRO A 344 -16.86 4.16 -7.05
CA PRO A 344 -17.87 3.31 -6.43
C PRO A 344 -17.21 2.27 -5.50
N LEU A 345 -18.04 1.56 -4.73
CA LEU A 345 -17.60 0.44 -3.92
C LEU A 345 -17.21 -0.72 -4.83
N PHE A 346 -15.92 -0.89 -5.11
CA PHE A 346 -15.43 -2.07 -5.82
C PHE A 346 -15.24 -3.27 -4.87
N ALA A 347 -15.36 -4.47 -5.41
CA ALA A 347 -15.30 -5.73 -4.67
C ALA A 347 -14.39 -6.74 -5.37
N GLY A 348 -13.87 -7.71 -4.59
CA GLY A 348 -13.17 -8.87 -5.12
C GLY A 348 -14.08 -9.75 -5.99
N ARG A 349 -13.48 -10.68 -6.72
CA ARG A 349 -14.20 -11.62 -7.58
C ARG A 349 -14.25 -13.01 -6.95
N PRO A 350 -15.34 -13.76 -7.13
CA PRO A 350 -15.43 -15.13 -6.65
C PRO A 350 -14.47 -16.05 -7.42
N ALA A 351 -14.04 -17.11 -6.77
CA ALA A 351 -13.25 -18.15 -7.45
C ALA A 351 -14.06 -18.75 -8.65
N PRO A 352 -13.39 -19.18 -9.73
CA PRO A 352 -14.07 -19.64 -10.95
C PRO A 352 -15.12 -20.73 -10.73
N ASN A 353 -14.88 -21.65 -9.77
CA ASN A 353 -15.79 -22.76 -9.47
C ASN A 353 -17.09 -22.36 -8.76
N VAL A 354 -17.19 -21.12 -8.26
CA VAL A 354 -18.39 -20.56 -7.60
C VAL A 354 -18.86 -19.26 -8.25
N ALA A 355 -18.19 -18.82 -9.31
CA ALA A 355 -18.61 -17.67 -10.11
C ALA A 355 -19.88 -18.01 -10.90
N ARG A 356 -20.75 -17.01 -11.11
CA ARG A 356 -21.86 -17.18 -12.06
C ARG A 356 -21.28 -17.41 -13.46
N THR A 357 -21.80 -18.40 -14.15
CA THR A 357 -21.54 -18.55 -15.58
C THR A 357 -22.06 -17.31 -16.29
N PRO A 358 -21.31 -16.70 -17.18
CA PRO A 358 -21.68 -15.49 -17.90
C PRO A 358 -22.97 -15.66 -18.69
#